data_54f6fd0b70a185d195bff7d2e7cda383
#
_entry.id   54f6fd0b70a185d195bff7d2e7cda383
#
_cell.length_a   1.000
_cell.length_b   1.000
_cell.length_c   1.000
_cell.angle_alpha   90.00
_cell.angle_beta   90.00
_cell.angle_gamma   90.00
#
_symmetry.space_group_name_H-M   'P 1'
#
loop_
_entity.id
_entity.type
_entity.pdbx_description
1 polymer ?
#
loop_
_entity_poly.entity_id
_entity_poly.type
_entity_poly.pdbx_seq_one_letter_code
_entity_poly.pdbx_strand_id
1 'polypeptide(L)'
;MEPLSSLLRPQSLENFVGQHHLVDKGMPIATFLENKKIPSMLFWGPPWCWKTTLAEIIAHSMNAEFFQLSWVRSKKEDLSEIIKKAELNQQYWTPTLVFLDEIHRWNKSQQDTLLPFVEKGTITLIWATTENPSFTVNNALLSRCRLFVFEGINPDDIFTFLSKEKEVILQHYPDVIIPDEILKILAKNANWDLRNAINLLESALLLLWKGELTEEILIKAGSQQVYYDRDWEEHYNIISAVHKSLRDSDPHAACYWIQRMLVAWEDPLYVARRLLRFASEDIGLADNNALLLANQVYDAIQKIGMPECWIFLMQLAVYLARAPKSNLVYKIDIATKQDVAKYWNLPVPMHIRNAPTKMMKDLGYWAGYKYAHDFPWAKVDQEHFPEQLKGRKYF
;
A
#
# COMPACT_ATOMS: atom_id res chain seq x y z
N MET A 1 -29.99 12.38 5.79
CA MET A 1 -29.61 12.37 4.38
C MET A 1 -28.56 11.29 4.24
N GLU A 2 -28.63 10.44 3.23
CA GLU A 2 -27.61 9.42 2.99
C GLU A 2 -26.34 10.13 2.51
N PRO A 3 -25.12 9.75 3.01
CA PRO A 3 -23.86 10.37 2.57
C PRO A 3 -23.60 10.16 1.09
N LEU A 4 -23.09 11.17 0.39
CA LEU A 4 -22.77 11.06 -1.05
C LEU A 4 -21.81 9.90 -1.34
N SER A 5 -20.88 9.62 -0.45
CA SER A 5 -19.94 8.47 -0.58
C SER A 5 -20.62 7.10 -0.58
N SER A 6 -21.84 6.99 -0.03
CA SER A 6 -22.67 5.78 -0.10
C SER A 6 -23.53 5.79 -1.38
N LEU A 7 -24.17 6.92 -1.65
CA LEU A 7 -25.05 7.10 -2.80
C LEU A 7 -24.35 6.88 -4.15
N LEU A 8 -23.12 7.38 -4.30
CA LEU A 8 -22.33 7.31 -5.52
C LEU A 8 -21.51 6.01 -5.65
N ARG A 9 -21.75 5.01 -4.79
CA ARG A 9 -21.01 3.76 -4.86
C ARG A 9 -21.37 2.98 -6.14
N PRO A 10 -20.37 2.62 -6.98
CA PRO A 10 -20.61 1.84 -8.20
C PRO A 10 -21.30 0.51 -7.91
N GLN A 11 -22.32 0.17 -8.69
CA GLN A 11 -23.08 -1.09 -8.57
C GLN A 11 -22.69 -2.12 -9.66
N SER A 12 -21.94 -1.71 -10.67
CA SER A 12 -21.49 -2.57 -11.78
C SER A 12 -20.08 -2.22 -12.22
N LEU A 13 -19.41 -3.10 -12.96
CA LEU A 13 -18.09 -2.81 -13.53
C LEU A 13 -18.12 -1.65 -14.55
N GLU A 14 -19.23 -1.44 -15.24
CA GLU A 14 -19.39 -0.34 -16.20
C GLU A 14 -19.31 1.05 -15.54
N ASN A 15 -19.71 1.11 -14.27
CA ASN A 15 -19.67 2.33 -13.47
C ASN A 15 -18.45 2.37 -12.54
N PHE A 16 -17.66 1.30 -12.53
CA PHE A 16 -16.45 1.22 -11.71
C PHE A 16 -15.34 2.09 -12.32
N VAL A 17 -14.59 2.79 -11.48
CA VAL A 17 -13.58 3.75 -11.91
C VAL A 17 -12.21 3.42 -11.33
N GLY A 18 -11.18 3.57 -12.15
CA GLY A 18 -9.82 3.19 -11.83
C GLY A 18 -9.58 1.69 -11.92
N GLN A 19 -8.42 1.24 -11.53
CA GLN A 19 -7.98 -0.16 -11.56
C GLN A 19 -8.06 -0.80 -12.96
N HIS A 20 -7.83 -0.05 -14.02
CA HIS A 20 -7.93 -0.48 -15.42
C HIS A 20 -7.19 -1.77 -15.72
N HIS A 21 -6.03 -1.98 -15.09
CA HIS A 21 -5.22 -3.19 -15.20
C HIS A 21 -5.88 -4.44 -14.58
N LEU A 22 -6.97 -4.28 -13.81
CA LEU A 22 -7.70 -5.38 -13.18
C LEU A 22 -9.08 -5.62 -13.80
N VAL A 23 -9.79 -4.54 -14.19
CA VAL A 23 -11.23 -4.58 -14.48
C VAL A 23 -11.61 -4.32 -15.92
N ASP A 24 -10.72 -3.76 -16.75
CA ASP A 24 -11.04 -3.48 -18.16
C ASP A 24 -11.25 -4.78 -18.95
N LYS A 25 -11.88 -4.67 -20.09
CA LYS A 25 -12.16 -5.81 -20.97
C LYS A 25 -10.89 -6.60 -21.30
N GLY A 26 -10.92 -7.91 -21.00
CA GLY A 26 -9.77 -8.79 -21.17
C GLY A 26 -8.79 -8.81 -20.00
N MET A 27 -9.00 -7.97 -18.98
CA MET A 27 -8.21 -7.99 -17.75
C MET A 27 -8.69 -9.10 -16.79
N PRO A 28 -7.87 -9.48 -15.79
CA PRO A 28 -8.12 -10.69 -15.02
C PRO A 28 -9.49 -10.76 -14.36
N ILE A 29 -9.97 -9.70 -13.72
CA ILE A 29 -11.24 -9.73 -12.98
C ILE A 29 -12.42 -9.75 -13.96
N ALA A 30 -12.37 -8.94 -15.02
CA ALA A 30 -13.38 -8.96 -16.06
C ALA A 30 -13.50 -10.37 -16.69
N THR A 31 -12.37 -11.00 -17.02
CA THR A 31 -12.31 -12.36 -17.59
C THR A 31 -12.91 -13.40 -16.62
N PHE A 32 -12.68 -13.30 -15.32
CA PHE A 32 -13.28 -14.20 -14.34
C PHE A 32 -14.80 -14.08 -14.28
N LEU A 33 -15.30 -12.84 -14.36
CA LEU A 33 -16.74 -12.58 -14.36
C LEU A 33 -17.40 -13.09 -15.67
N GLU A 34 -16.79 -12.86 -16.82
CA GLU A 34 -17.26 -13.39 -18.10
C GLU A 34 -17.34 -14.92 -18.10
N ASN A 35 -16.34 -15.59 -17.52
CA ASN A 35 -16.30 -17.06 -17.42
C ASN A 35 -17.12 -17.62 -16.25
N LYS A 36 -17.71 -16.81 -15.41
CA LYS A 36 -18.45 -17.18 -14.19
C LYS A 36 -17.65 -18.10 -13.28
N LYS A 37 -16.33 -17.92 -13.21
CA LYS A 37 -15.40 -18.69 -12.38
C LYS A 37 -14.48 -17.73 -11.64
N ILE A 38 -14.69 -17.61 -10.35
CA ILE A 38 -13.94 -16.67 -9.50
C ILE A 38 -13.09 -17.48 -8.51
N PRO A 39 -11.75 -17.33 -8.53
CA PRO A 39 -10.89 -17.86 -7.49
C PRO A 39 -11.01 -17.05 -6.22
N SER A 40 -10.54 -17.58 -5.09
CA SER A 40 -10.29 -16.75 -3.91
C SER A 40 -9.18 -15.73 -4.21
N MET A 41 -9.35 -14.50 -3.72
CA MET A 41 -8.54 -13.34 -4.08
C MET A 41 -8.06 -12.56 -2.86
N LEU A 42 -6.90 -11.95 -2.99
CA LEU A 42 -6.35 -10.99 -2.05
C LEU A 42 -6.20 -9.64 -2.75
N PHE A 43 -6.87 -8.61 -2.24
CA PHE A 43 -6.78 -7.24 -2.70
C PHE A 43 -5.81 -6.46 -1.80
N TRP A 44 -4.66 -6.12 -2.35
CA TRP A 44 -3.64 -5.35 -1.65
C TRP A 44 -3.46 -3.97 -2.30
N GLY A 45 -3.53 -2.92 -1.51
CA GLY A 45 -3.32 -1.56 -2.00
C GLY A 45 -3.75 -0.50 -0.99
N PRO A 46 -3.60 0.79 -1.33
CA PRO A 46 -3.89 1.90 -0.44
C PRO A 46 -5.35 1.89 0.05
N PRO A 47 -5.68 2.60 1.13
CA PRO A 47 -7.08 2.76 1.53
C PRO A 47 -7.88 3.42 0.41
N TRP A 48 -9.19 3.23 0.40
CA TRP A 48 -10.17 3.93 -0.45
C TRP A 48 -10.00 3.79 -1.98
N CYS A 49 -9.41 2.69 -2.45
CA CYS A 49 -9.29 2.34 -3.87
C CYS A 49 -10.35 1.33 -4.34
N TRP A 50 -11.55 1.34 -3.74
CA TRP A 50 -12.71 0.53 -4.10
C TRP A 50 -12.60 -0.99 -3.87
N LYS A 51 -11.71 -1.49 -2.98
CA LYS A 51 -11.57 -2.94 -2.73
C LYS A 51 -12.88 -3.61 -2.31
N THR A 52 -13.58 -3.02 -1.33
CA THR A 52 -14.88 -3.52 -0.84
C THR A 52 -15.95 -3.45 -1.92
N THR A 53 -16.02 -2.34 -2.63
CA THR A 53 -17.00 -2.12 -3.71
C THR A 53 -16.80 -3.12 -4.84
N LEU A 54 -15.56 -3.41 -5.23
CA LEU A 54 -15.29 -4.41 -6.25
C LEU A 54 -15.70 -5.82 -5.79
N ALA A 55 -15.50 -6.16 -4.51
CA ALA A 55 -15.96 -7.43 -3.97
C ALA A 55 -17.50 -7.54 -4.01
N GLU A 56 -18.23 -6.47 -3.70
CA GLU A 56 -19.70 -6.41 -3.81
C GLU A 56 -20.17 -6.57 -5.27
N ILE A 57 -19.53 -5.87 -6.21
CA ILE A 57 -19.84 -5.98 -7.65
C ILE A 57 -19.59 -7.41 -8.14
N ILE A 58 -18.49 -8.04 -7.73
CA ILE A 58 -18.17 -9.42 -8.05
C ILE A 58 -19.26 -10.36 -7.53
N ALA A 59 -19.64 -10.22 -6.27
CA ALA A 59 -20.68 -11.06 -5.67
C ALA A 59 -22.02 -10.92 -6.41
N HIS A 60 -22.43 -9.70 -6.70
CA HIS A 60 -23.66 -9.42 -7.43
C HIS A 60 -23.63 -10.00 -8.85
N SER A 61 -22.53 -9.82 -9.59
CA SER A 61 -22.37 -10.34 -10.94
C SER A 61 -22.39 -11.88 -11.01
N MET A 62 -22.05 -12.53 -9.89
CA MET A 62 -22.05 -13.98 -9.75
C MET A 62 -23.35 -14.54 -9.16
N ASN A 63 -24.32 -13.69 -8.81
CA ASN A 63 -25.48 -14.06 -8.01
C ASN A 63 -25.08 -14.82 -6.74
N ALA A 64 -23.97 -14.43 -6.12
CA ALA A 64 -23.45 -15.02 -4.91
C ALA A 64 -24.08 -14.40 -3.67
N GLU A 65 -24.32 -15.21 -2.63
CA GLU A 65 -24.64 -14.66 -1.32
C GLU A 65 -23.36 -14.02 -0.73
N PHE A 66 -23.46 -12.73 -0.40
CA PHE A 66 -22.33 -11.90 0.03
C PHE A 66 -22.33 -11.70 1.54
N PHE A 67 -21.23 -12.05 2.19
CA PHE A 67 -21.01 -11.80 3.61
C PHE A 67 -19.78 -10.93 3.79
N GLN A 68 -19.97 -9.80 4.46
CA GLN A 68 -18.87 -8.92 4.84
C GLN A 68 -18.54 -9.09 6.31
N LEU A 69 -17.31 -9.45 6.61
CA LEU A 69 -16.78 -9.54 7.96
C LEU A 69 -15.74 -8.45 8.18
N SER A 70 -15.86 -7.76 9.31
CA SER A 70 -14.89 -6.75 9.77
C SER A 70 -14.35 -7.17 11.13
N TRP A 71 -13.04 -7.03 11.34
CA TRP A 71 -12.41 -7.38 12.61
C TRP A 71 -13.04 -6.68 13.83
N VAL A 72 -13.51 -5.45 13.65
CA VAL A 72 -14.10 -4.65 14.76
C VAL A 72 -15.47 -5.17 15.22
N ARG A 73 -16.25 -5.78 14.31
CA ARG A 73 -17.64 -6.15 14.56
C ARG A 73 -17.90 -7.65 14.58
N SER A 74 -17.00 -8.47 14.00
CA SER A 74 -17.26 -9.89 13.79
C SER A 74 -16.62 -10.76 14.86
N LYS A 75 -17.44 -11.62 15.47
CA LYS A 75 -17.04 -12.61 16.45
C LYS A 75 -16.78 -13.96 15.77
N LYS A 76 -16.17 -14.91 16.48
CA LYS A 76 -15.93 -16.27 15.99
C LYS A 76 -17.23 -17.02 15.66
N GLU A 77 -18.29 -16.68 16.38
CA GLU A 77 -19.64 -17.21 16.18
C GLU A 77 -20.19 -16.83 14.81
N ASP A 78 -20.00 -15.57 14.37
CA ASP A 78 -20.47 -15.05 13.07
C ASP A 78 -19.87 -15.84 11.91
N LEU A 79 -18.57 -16.16 12.00
CA LEU A 79 -17.91 -16.98 11.00
C LEU A 79 -18.52 -18.39 10.92
N SER A 80 -18.83 -18.99 12.07
CA SER A 80 -19.45 -20.31 12.12
C SER A 80 -20.85 -20.33 11.51
N GLU A 81 -21.62 -19.25 11.68
CA GLU A 81 -22.93 -19.09 11.05
C GLU A 81 -22.84 -18.94 9.53
N ILE A 82 -21.87 -18.13 9.06
CA ILE A 82 -21.62 -17.96 7.62
C ILE A 82 -21.22 -19.28 6.98
N ILE A 83 -20.36 -20.06 7.63
CA ILE A 83 -19.94 -21.37 7.14
C ILE A 83 -21.15 -22.33 7.01
N LYS A 84 -22.02 -22.39 8.03
CA LYS A 84 -23.25 -23.21 7.96
C LYS A 84 -24.16 -22.79 6.82
N LYS A 85 -24.31 -21.48 6.59
CA LYS A 85 -25.07 -20.97 5.44
C LYS A 85 -24.39 -21.33 4.11
N ALA A 86 -23.08 -21.22 4.03
CA ALA A 86 -22.34 -21.59 2.83
C ALA A 86 -22.47 -23.07 2.48
N GLU A 87 -22.48 -23.96 3.48
CA GLU A 87 -22.71 -25.40 3.29
C GLU A 87 -24.16 -25.68 2.80
N LEU A 88 -25.14 -24.92 3.28
CA LEU A 88 -26.51 -25.00 2.77
C LEU A 88 -26.60 -24.48 1.35
N ASN A 89 -25.99 -23.33 1.06
CA ASN A 89 -25.97 -22.73 -0.27
C ASN A 89 -25.36 -23.65 -1.32
N GLN A 90 -24.32 -24.38 -0.94
CA GLN A 90 -23.67 -25.35 -1.82
C GLN A 90 -24.65 -26.44 -2.29
N GLN A 91 -25.63 -26.84 -1.46
CA GLN A 91 -26.66 -27.81 -1.85
C GLN A 91 -27.61 -27.24 -2.92
N TYR A 92 -27.78 -25.91 -2.95
CA TYR A 92 -28.63 -25.21 -3.92
C TYR A 92 -27.86 -24.58 -5.07
N TRP A 93 -26.55 -24.89 -5.20
CA TRP A 93 -25.66 -24.34 -6.25
C TRP A 93 -25.53 -22.83 -6.21
N THR A 94 -25.81 -22.20 -5.06
CA THR A 94 -25.65 -20.77 -4.85
C THR A 94 -24.23 -20.49 -4.34
N PRO A 95 -23.39 -19.73 -5.07
CA PRO A 95 -22.05 -19.39 -4.60
C PRO A 95 -22.13 -18.55 -3.32
N THR A 96 -21.20 -18.77 -2.40
CA THR A 96 -21.06 -17.93 -1.20
C THR A 96 -19.72 -17.20 -1.26
N LEU A 97 -19.78 -15.88 -1.25
CA LEU A 97 -18.61 -15.00 -1.26
C LEU A 97 -18.44 -14.34 0.10
N VAL A 98 -17.30 -14.54 0.73
CA VAL A 98 -16.96 -13.93 2.02
C VAL A 98 -15.89 -12.88 1.80
N PHE A 99 -16.20 -11.63 2.15
CA PHE A 99 -15.25 -10.52 2.11
C PHE A 99 -14.74 -10.22 3.52
N LEU A 100 -13.41 -10.19 3.65
CA LEU A 100 -12.72 -9.85 4.89
C LEU A 100 -11.96 -8.54 4.69
N ASP A 101 -12.37 -7.51 5.40
CA ASP A 101 -11.65 -6.25 5.39
C ASP A 101 -10.54 -6.26 6.45
N GLU A 102 -9.40 -5.63 6.12
CA GLU A 102 -8.26 -5.45 7.02
C GLU A 102 -7.76 -6.78 7.63
N ILE A 103 -7.48 -7.79 6.76
CA ILE A 103 -7.07 -9.14 7.19
C ILE A 103 -5.84 -9.15 8.10
N HIS A 104 -4.97 -8.15 8.00
CA HIS A 104 -3.79 -8.03 8.84
C HIS A 104 -4.10 -7.90 10.34
N ARG A 105 -5.35 -7.58 10.71
CA ARG A 105 -5.84 -7.56 12.09
C ARG A 105 -6.29 -8.91 12.61
N TRP A 106 -6.47 -9.90 11.72
CA TRP A 106 -6.85 -11.25 12.09
C TRP A 106 -5.60 -12.05 12.47
N ASN A 107 -5.65 -12.74 13.61
CA ASN A 107 -4.53 -13.60 14.02
C ASN A 107 -4.45 -14.86 13.14
N LYS A 108 -3.28 -15.52 13.14
CA LYS A 108 -3.01 -16.68 12.28
C LYS A 108 -4.00 -17.84 12.53
N SER A 109 -4.43 -18.07 13.77
CA SER A 109 -5.41 -19.12 14.10
C SER A 109 -6.79 -18.85 13.50
N GLN A 110 -7.20 -17.58 13.46
CA GLN A 110 -8.46 -17.19 12.81
C GLN A 110 -8.36 -17.36 11.28
N GLN A 111 -7.22 -17.01 10.70
CA GLN A 111 -6.95 -17.22 9.28
C GLN A 111 -6.96 -18.72 8.93
N ASP A 112 -6.36 -19.58 9.77
CA ASP A 112 -6.34 -21.04 9.57
C ASP A 112 -7.71 -21.68 9.59
N THR A 113 -8.66 -21.10 10.33
CA THR A 113 -10.05 -21.61 10.39
C THR A 113 -10.75 -21.56 9.04
N LEU A 114 -10.34 -20.65 8.14
CA LEU A 114 -10.92 -20.49 6.81
C LEU A 114 -10.38 -21.48 5.76
N LEU A 115 -9.16 -21.99 5.98
CA LEU A 115 -8.47 -22.86 5.02
C LEU A 115 -9.30 -24.04 4.50
N PRO A 116 -9.94 -24.86 5.37
CA PRO A 116 -10.67 -26.04 4.90
C PRO A 116 -11.84 -25.69 3.98
N PHE A 117 -12.47 -24.54 4.18
CA PHE A 117 -13.64 -24.11 3.41
C PHE A 117 -13.27 -23.46 2.08
N VAL A 118 -12.11 -22.79 2.02
CA VAL A 118 -11.52 -22.28 0.79
C VAL A 118 -11.02 -23.47 -0.07
N GLU A 119 -10.36 -24.46 0.54
CA GLU A 119 -9.87 -25.66 -0.17
C GLU A 119 -10.99 -26.50 -0.76
N LYS A 120 -12.08 -26.68 -0.05
CA LYS A 120 -13.26 -27.41 -0.52
C LYS A 120 -14.11 -26.61 -1.52
N GLY A 121 -13.83 -25.32 -1.70
CA GLY A 121 -14.65 -24.44 -2.52
C GLY A 121 -16.05 -24.17 -1.92
N THR A 122 -16.23 -24.39 -0.62
CA THR A 122 -17.48 -24.08 0.08
C THR A 122 -17.73 -22.58 0.12
N ILE A 123 -16.64 -21.80 0.24
CA ILE A 123 -16.66 -20.33 0.15
C ILE A 123 -15.63 -19.85 -0.88
N THR A 124 -15.97 -18.77 -1.58
CA THR A 124 -14.99 -17.95 -2.31
C THR A 124 -14.58 -16.81 -1.38
N LEU A 125 -13.31 -16.74 -1.04
CA LEU A 125 -12.78 -15.76 -0.12
C LEU A 125 -12.17 -14.58 -0.89
N ILE A 126 -12.62 -13.37 -0.60
CA ILE A 126 -11.97 -12.12 -1.02
C ILE A 126 -11.57 -11.38 0.25
N TRP A 127 -10.30 -11.06 0.37
CA TRP A 127 -9.77 -10.32 1.50
C TRP A 127 -9.03 -9.08 1.05
N ALA A 128 -9.09 -8.06 1.88
CA ALA A 128 -8.46 -6.79 1.62
C ALA A 128 -7.44 -6.44 2.69
N THR A 129 -6.35 -5.79 2.30
CA THR A 129 -5.36 -5.26 3.21
C THR A 129 -4.66 -4.04 2.61
N THR A 130 -4.27 -3.11 3.48
CA THR A 130 -3.38 -2.00 3.14
C THR A 130 -1.91 -2.34 3.43
N GLU A 131 -1.65 -3.33 4.30
CA GLU A 131 -0.31 -3.77 4.65
C GLU A 131 0.23 -4.82 3.66
N ASN A 132 1.57 -4.96 3.62
CA ASN A 132 2.18 -5.97 2.75
C ASN A 132 1.79 -7.39 3.21
N PRO A 133 1.06 -8.15 2.37
CA PRO A 133 0.50 -9.45 2.74
C PRO A 133 1.57 -10.50 3.08
N SER A 134 2.78 -10.35 2.59
CA SER A 134 3.89 -11.30 2.89
C SER A 134 4.25 -11.35 4.38
N PHE A 135 3.92 -10.30 5.15
CA PHE A 135 4.21 -10.25 6.58
C PHE A 135 3.00 -10.57 7.45
N THR A 136 1.79 -10.34 6.96
CA THR A 136 0.57 -10.33 7.76
C THR A 136 -0.34 -11.51 7.50
N VAL A 137 -0.19 -12.17 6.35
CA VAL A 137 -1.06 -13.26 5.92
C VAL A 137 -0.34 -14.61 6.03
N ASN A 138 -1.08 -15.64 6.42
CA ASN A 138 -0.58 -17.00 6.47
C ASN A 138 -0.22 -17.50 5.06
N ASN A 139 0.98 -18.07 4.90
CA ASN A 139 1.49 -18.60 3.62
C ASN A 139 0.56 -19.67 3.01
N ALA A 140 -0.11 -20.46 3.85
CA ALA A 140 -1.06 -21.47 3.39
C ALA A 140 -2.27 -20.85 2.67
N LEU A 141 -2.76 -19.71 3.14
CA LEU A 141 -3.82 -18.97 2.48
C LEU A 141 -3.32 -18.20 1.26
N LEU A 142 -2.13 -17.56 1.36
CA LEU A 142 -1.53 -16.87 0.22
C LEU A 142 -1.35 -17.78 -1.00
N SER A 143 -0.97 -19.04 -0.78
CA SER A 143 -0.79 -20.01 -1.88
C SER A 143 -2.11 -20.42 -2.57
N ARG A 144 -3.25 -20.16 -1.97
CA ARG A 144 -4.60 -20.49 -2.46
C ARG A 144 -5.39 -19.32 -3.00
N CYS A 145 -4.88 -18.11 -2.82
CA CYS A 145 -5.52 -16.88 -3.28
C CYS A 145 -4.69 -16.21 -4.36
N ARG A 146 -5.36 -15.57 -5.30
CA ARG A 146 -4.69 -14.72 -6.30
C ARG A 146 -4.52 -13.32 -5.75
N LEU A 147 -3.29 -12.83 -5.75
CA LEU A 147 -2.97 -11.47 -5.35
C LEU A 147 -3.30 -10.49 -6.48
N PHE A 148 -4.06 -9.45 -6.14
CA PHE A 148 -4.33 -8.30 -6.99
C PHE A 148 -3.86 -7.03 -6.29
N VAL A 149 -2.98 -6.31 -6.96
CA VAL A 149 -2.44 -5.05 -6.45
C VAL A 149 -3.34 -3.92 -6.91
N PHE A 150 -3.89 -3.19 -5.95
CA PHE A 150 -4.70 -2.01 -6.20
C PHE A 150 -3.84 -0.76 -6.16
N GLU A 151 -4.08 0.14 -7.06
CA GLU A 151 -3.42 1.44 -7.14
C GLU A 151 -4.36 2.55 -6.63
N GLY A 152 -3.81 3.70 -6.27
CA GLY A 152 -4.63 4.90 -6.03
C GLY A 152 -5.39 5.30 -7.30
N ILE A 153 -6.54 5.91 -7.15
CA ILE A 153 -7.36 6.34 -8.29
C ILE A 153 -6.78 7.67 -8.81
N ASN A 154 -6.37 7.69 -10.07
CA ASN A 154 -5.75 8.88 -10.65
C ASN A 154 -6.74 10.07 -10.77
N PRO A 155 -6.26 11.32 -10.80
CA PRO A 155 -7.12 12.50 -10.88
C PRO A 155 -8.04 12.54 -12.09
N ASP A 156 -7.63 12.02 -13.25
CA ASP A 156 -8.46 12.01 -14.46
C ASP A 156 -9.63 11.04 -14.31
N ASP A 157 -9.41 9.89 -13.68
CA ASP A 157 -10.47 8.94 -13.35
C ASP A 157 -11.43 9.52 -12.32
N ILE A 158 -10.93 10.22 -11.29
CA ILE A 158 -11.77 10.90 -10.29
C ILE A 158 -12.62 11.97 -10.96
N PHE A 159 -12.04 12.78 -11.83
CA PHE A 159 -12.78 13.80 -12.58
C PHE A 159 -13.86 13.18 -13.46
N THR A 160 -13.53 12.11 -14.19
CA THR A 160 -14.47 11.39 -15.06
C THR A 160 -15.64 10.84 -14.24
N PHE A 161 -15.36 10.25 -13.09
CA PHE A 161 -16.37 9.74 -12.16
C PHE A 161 -17.29 10.85 -11.67
N LEU A 162 -16.74 11.93 -11.11
CA LEU A 162 -17.53 13.04 -10.57
C LEU A 162 -18.37 13.71 -11.66
N SER A 163 -17.85 13.82 -12.88
CA SER A 163 -18.57 14.37 -14.03
C SER A 163 -19.73 13.48 -14.45
N LYS A 164 -19.54 12.16 -14.44
CA LYS A 164 -20.60 11.18 -14.75
C LYS A 164 -21.72 11.19 -13.70
N GLU A 165 -21.34 11.28 -12.42
CA GLU A 165 -22.29 11.25 -11.31
C GLU A 165 -22.89 12.63 -10.98
N LYS A 166 -22.51 13.68 -11.70
CA LYS A 166 -22.96 15.06 -11.48
C LYS A 166 -24.48 15.20 -11.48
N GLU A 167 -25.17 14.51 -12.39
CA GLU A 167 -26.64 14.55 -12.47
C GLU A 167 -27.28 13.94 -11.20
N VAL A 168 -26.74 12.86 -10.70
CA VAL A 168 -27.21 12.21 -9.46
C VAL A 168 -26.98 13.14 -8.26
N ILE A 169 -25.83 13.81 -8.21
CA ILE A 169 -25.54 14.80 -7.16
C ILE A 169 -26.54 15.96 -7.20
N LEU A 170 -26.81 16.51 -8.40
CA LEU A 170 -27.73 17.63 -8.59
C LEU A 170 -29.19 17.27 -8.28
N GLN A 171 -29.59 16.00 -8.37
CA GLN A 171 -30.93 15.57 -7.91
C GLN A 171 -31.08 15.76 -6.39
N HIS A 172 -30.02 15.66 -5.61
CA HIS A 172 -30.03 15.86 -4.15
C HIS A 172 -29.78 17.33 -3.75
N TYR A 173 -29.15 18.09 -4.64
CA TYR A 173 -28.82 19.51 -4.46
C TYR A 173 -29.31 20.35 -5.66
N PRO A 174 -30.63 20.47 -5.89
CA PRO A 174 -31.18 21.03 -7.13
C PRO A 174 -30.90 22.54 -7.33
N ASP A 175 -30.64 23.26 -6.25
CA ASP A 175 -30.39 24.70 -6.29
C ASP A 175 -28.90 25.06 -6.44
N VAL A 176 -28.03 24.07 -6.71
CA VAL A 176 -26.58 24.26 -6.82
C VAL A 176 -26.10 24.07 -8.26
N ILE A 177 -25.18 24.92 -8.67
CA ILE A 177 -24.45 24.79 -9.93
C ILE A 177 -23.03 24.32 -9.61
N ILE A 178 -22.59 23.24 -10.23
CA ILE A 178 -21.22 22.70 -10.04
C ILE A 178 -20.46 22.85 -11.36
N PRO A 179 -19.54 23.83 -11.50
CA PRO A 179 -18.69 23.97 -12.67
C PRO A 179 -17.70 22.79 -12.83
N ASP A 180 -17.38 22.43 -14.06
CA ASP A 180 -16.43 21.33 -14.33
C ASP A 180 -15.00 21.67 -13.87
N GLU A 181 -14.64 22.96 -13.85
CA GLU A 181 -13.37 23.42 -13.27
C GLU A 181 -13.26 23.06 -11.78
N ILE A 182 -14.35 23.16 -11.05
CA ILE A 182 -14.39 22.78 -9.63
C ILE A 182 -14.23 21.28 -9.44
N LEU A 183 -14.85 20.46 -10.31
CA LEU A 183 -14.64 19.01 -10.29
C LEU A 183 -13.18 18.63 -10.61
N LYS A 184 -12.53 19.36 -11.51
CA LYS A 184 -11.09 19.18 -11.80
C LYS A 184 -10.22 19.52 -10.60
N ILE A 185 -10.54 20.62 -9.90
CA ILE A 185 -9.83 21.01 -8.66
C ILE A 185 -10.02 19.94 -7.58
N LEU A 186 -11.26 19.46 -7.39
CA LEU A 186 -11.56 18.35 -6.47
C LEU A 186 -10.75 17.09 -6.79
N ALA A 187 -10.75 16.68 -8.06
CA ALA A 187 -10.04 15.50 -8.51
C ALA A 187 -8.53 15.59 -8.28
N LYS A 188 -7.93 16.75 -8.56
CA LYS A 188 -6.52 16.99 -8.30
C LYS A 188 -6.19 16.96 -6.80
N ASN A 189 -7.07 17.49 -5.96
CA ASN A 189 -6.86 17.61 -4.51
C ASN A 189 -7.29 16.36 -3.73
N ALA A 190 -7.74 15.32 -4.41
CA ALA A 190 -8.22 14.08 -3.78
C ALA A 190 -7.12 13.16 -3.23
N ASN A 191 -5.85 13.45 -3.50
CA ASN A 191 -4.72 12.60 -3.07
C ASN A 191 -4.88 11.12 -3.48
N TRP A 192 -5.34 10.88 -4.73
CA TRP A 192 -5.61 9.54 -5.24
C TRP A 192 -6.70 8.78 -4.47
N ASP A 193 -7.48 9.51 -3.67
CA ASP A 193 -8.54 8.98 -2.81
C ASP A 193 -9.88 9.61 -3.19
N LEU A 194 -10.70 8.86 -3.90
CA LEU A 194 -12.01 9.34 -4.38
C LEU A 194 -12.98 9.66 -3.23
N ARG A 195 -12.87 8.99 -2.07
CA ARG A 195 -13.74 9.32 -0.93
C ARG A 195 -13.42 10.70 -0.38
N ASN A 196 -12.14 11.09 -0.36
CA ASN A 196 -11.76 12.45 0.02
C ASN A 196 -12.39 13.49 -0.92
N ALA A 197 -12.37 13.24 -2.24
CA ALA A 197 -13.02 14.11 -3.21
C ALA A 197 -14.53 14.21 -2.94
N ILE A 198 -15.22 13.09 -2.74
CA ILE A 198 -16.66 13.05 -2.50
C ILE A 198 -17.01 13.74 -1.18
N ASN A 199 -16.28 13.46 -0.10
CA ASN A 199 -16.51 14.07 1.21
C ASN A 199 -16.29 15.58 1.19
N LEU A 200 -15.24 16.04 0.49
CA LEU A 200 -14.98 17.48 0.33
C LEU A 200 -16.09 18.16 -0.49
N LEU A 201 -16.54 17.51 -1.57
CA LEU A 201 -17.68 17.99 -2.35
C LEU A 201 -18.95 18.08 -1.50
N GLU A 202 -19.28 17.01 -0.75
CA GLU A 202 -20.45 17.00 0.13
C GLU A 202 -20.38 18.11 1.18
N SER A 203 -19.24 18.31 1.83
CA SER A 203 -19.02 19.37 2.79
C SER A 203 -19.20 20.76 2.16
N ALA A 204 -18.71 20.95 0.94
CA ALA A 204 -18.84 22.21 0.21
C ALA A 204 -20.30 22.47 -0.19
N LEU A 205 -21.04 21.45 -0.63
CA LEU A 205 -22.46 21.55 -0.98
C LEU A 205 -23.33 21.90 0.25
N LEU A 206 -23.01 21.32 1.41
CA LEU A 206 -23.69 21.62 2.67
C LEU A 206 -23.43 23.06 3.15
N LEU A 207 -22.27 23.62 2.86
CA LEU A 207 -21.95 25.02 3.16
C LEU A 207 -22.59 26.00 2.19
N LEU A 208 -22.68 25.64 0.91
CA LEU A 208 -23.20 26.53 -0.13
C LEU A 208 -24.73 26.66 -0.08
N TRP A 209 -25.45 25.57 0.20
CA TRP A 209 -26.91 25.45 0.21
C TRP A 209 -27.59 25.79 -1.14
N LYS A 210 -27.23 26.90 -1.82
CA LYS A 210 -27.72 27.31 -3.15
C LYS A 210 -26.72 28.21 -3.86
N GLY A 211 -26.71 28.19 -5.18
CA GLY A 211 -25.85 29.04 -6.03
C GLY A 211 -24.72 28.24 -6.69
N GLU A 212 -23.72 28.94 -7.17
CA GLU A 212 -22.58 28.33 -7.85
C GLU A 212 -21.46 27.93 -6.88
N LEU A 213 -20.98 26.69 -7.00
CA LEU A 213 -19.85 26.20 -6.22
C LEU A 213 -18.55 26.84 -6.72
N THR A 214 -17.83 27.50 -5.82
CA THR A 214 -16.59 28.21 -6.11
C THR A 214 -15.40 27.58 -5.37
N GLU A 215 -14.17 27.87 -5.80
CA GLU A 215 -12.95 27.43 -5.12
C GLU A 215 -12.88 27.94 -3.67
N GLU A 216 -13.38 29.16 -3.40
CA GLU A 216 -13.42 29.71 -2.03
C GLU A 216 -14.28 28.86 -1.08
N ILE A 217 -15.38 28.31 -1.58
CA ILE A 217 -16.27 27.46 -0.80
C ILE A 217 -15.59 26.09 -0.55
N LEU A 218 -14.90 25.54 -1.54
CA LEU A 218 -14.09 24.33 -1.35
C LEU A 218 -13.01 24.54 -0.28
N ILE A 219 -12.32 25.66 -0.31
CA ILE A 219 -11.31 26.03 0.69
C ILE A 219 -11.92 26.08 2.08
N LYS A 220 -13.08 26.71 2.23
CA LYS A 220 -13.80 26.77 3.51
C LYS A 220 -14.27 25.40 3.98
N ALA A 221 -14.71 24.54 3.07
CA ALA A 221 -15.16 23.19 3.37
C ALA A 221 -14.01 22.26 3.77
N GLY A 222 -12.85 22.41 3.15
CA GLY A 222 -11.70 21.51 3.29
C GLY A 222 -10.75 21.85 4.43
N SER A 223 -11.05 22.83 5.29
CA SER A 223 -10.18 23.21 6.42
C SER A 223 -8.68 23.06 6.12
N GLN A 224 -8.07 24.04 5.47
CA GLN A 224 -6.63 24.18 5.20
C GLN A 224 -5.95 23.10 4.29
N GLN A 225 -6.52 21.92 4.10
CA GLN A 225 -5.94 20.88 3.21
C GLN A 225 -5.96 21.29 1.74
N VAL A 226 -6.90 22.13 1.30
CA VAL A 226 -7.04 22.54 -0.11
C VAL A 226 -5.90 23.46 -0.58
N TYR A 227 -5.19 24.13 0.33
CA TYR A 227 -4.05 24.98 -0.04
C TYR A 227 -2.79 24.23 -0.45
N TYR A 228 -2.67 22.94 -0.06
CA TYR A 228 -1.44 22.20 -0.22
C TYR A 228 -1.32 21.52 -1.59
N ASP A 229 -2.44 21.12 -2.18
CA ASP A 229 -2.44 20.23 -3.34
C ASP A 229 -2.74 20.90 -4.69
N ARG A 230 -2.28 22.16 -4.86
CA ARG A 230 -2.38 22.77 -6.20
C ARG A 230 -1.57 22.04 -7.27
N ASP A 231 -0.54 21.28 -6.88
CA ASP A 231 0.25 20.45 -7.77
C ASP A 231 0.87 19.27 -7.03
N TRP A 232 0.30 18.05 -7.18
CA TRP A 232 0.95 16.79 -6.82
C TRP A 232 2.35 16.70 -7.45
N GLU A 233 2.52 17.23 -8.64
CA GLU A 233 3.81 17.39 -9.30
C GLU A 233 4.74 18.29 -8.49
N GLU A 234 4.25 19.36 -7.87
CA GLU A 234 5.01 20.25 -7.00
C GLU A 234 5.44 19.56 -5.70
N HIS A 235 4.57 18.73 -5.09
CA HIS A 235 4.93 17.89 -3.94
C HIS A 235 6.10 16.95 -4.23
N TYR A 236 6.03 16.23 -5.37
CA TYR A 236 7.13 15.38 -5.85
C TYR A 236 8.37 16.20 -6.18
N ASN A 237 8.21 17.36 -6.74
CA ASN A 237 9.30 18.27 -7.06
C ASN A 237 9.97 18.81 -5.81
N ILE A 238 9.22 19.18 -4.77
CA ILE A 238 9.76 19.70 -3.52
C ILE A 238 10.54 18.62 -2.75
N ILE A 239 9.97 17.42 -2.56
CA ILE A 239 10.71 16.34 -1.87
C ILE A 239 11.93 15.89 -2.69
N SER A 240 11.85 15.93 -4.01
CA SER A 240 13.01 15.70 -4.90
C SER A 240 14.06 16.80 -4.74
N ALA A 241 13.66 18.06 -4.60
CA ALA A 241 14.56 19.18 -4.32
C ALA A 241 15.24 19.00 -2.95
N VAL A 242 14.52 18.57 -1.90
CA VAL A 242 15.13 18.22 -0.60
C VAL A 242 16.24 17.20 -0.79
N HIS A 243 15.96 16.07 -1.47
CA HIS A 243 16.96 15.01 -1.67
C HIS A 243 18.16 15.49 -2.48
N LYS A 244 17.95 16.28 -3.53
CA LYS A 244 19.03 16.85 -4.35
C LYS A 244 19.89 17.82 -3.54
N SER A 245 19.26 18.72 -2.77
CA SER A 245 19.99 19.65 -1.89
C SER A 245 20.86 18.92 -0.86
N LEU A 246 20.31 17.83 -0.26
CA LEU A 246 21.05 17.00 0.68
C LEU A 246 22.22 16.28 -0.01
N ARG A 247 22.06 15.77 -1.24
CA ARG A 247 23.15 15.14 -2.02
C ARG A 247 24.25 16.12 -2.35
N ASP A 248 23.89 17.34 -2.71
CA ASP A 248 24.82 18.41 -3.05
C ASP A 248 25.41 19.10 -1.81
N SER A 249 25.07 18.58 -0.60
CA SER A 249 25.57 19.11 0.68
C SER A 249 25.18 20.56 0.95
N ASP A 250 23.99 20.98 0.47
CA ASP A 250 23.40 22.28 0.77
C ASP A 250 22.35 22.19 1.89
N PRO A 251 22.72 22.46 3.16
CA PRO A 251 21.78 22.43 4.27
C PRO A 251 20.75 23.58 4.20
N HIS A 252 21.08 24.70 3.58
CA HIS A 252 20.19 25.89 3.54
C HIS A 252 19.02 25.62 2.61
N ALA A 253 19.29 25.14 1.41
CA ALA A 253 18.23 24.74 0.47
C ALA A 253 17.40 23.57 1.01
N ALA A 254 18.03 22.55 1.62
CA ALA A 254 17.30 21.43 2.22
C ALA A 254 16.32 21.88 3.31
N CYS A 255 16.76 22.75 4.25
CA CYS A 255 15.89 23.28 5.29
C CYS A 255 14.77 24.15 4.71
N TYR A 256 15.05 24.97 3.69
CA TYR A 256 14.05 25.79 3.03
C TYR A 256 12.91 24.94 2.43
N TRP A 257 13.29 23.91 1.66
CA TRP A 257 12.30 23.03 1.02
C TRP A 257 11.49 22.22 2.02
N ILE A 258 12.11 21.72 3.09
CA ILE A 258 11.40 21.02 4.19
C ILE A 258 10.43 22.00 4.87
N GLN A 259 10.89 23.22 5.20
CA GLN A 259 10.02 24.22 5.84
C GLN A 259 8.82 24.58 4.95
N ARG A 260 9.04 24.69 3.62
CA ARG A 260 7.97 24.95 2.67
C ARG A 260 6.92 23.82 2.68
N MET A 261 7.33 22.55 2.81
CA MET A 261 6.41 21.41 2.96
C MET A 261 5.62 21.50 4.27
N LEU A 262 6.29 21.77 5.38
CA LEU A 262 5.65 21.80 6.70
C LEU A 262 4.66 22.96 6.86
N VAL A 263 4.98 24.15 6.33
CA VAL A 263 4.07 25.31 6.29
C VAL A 263 2.85 25.00 5.42
N ALA A 264 3.01 24.19 4.40
CA ALA A 264 1.92 23.71 3.57
C ALA A 264 1.18 22.49 4.18
N TRP A 265 1.40 22.20 5.47
CA TRP A 265 0.76 21.11 6.24
C TRP A 265 1.08 19.68 5.79
N GLU A 266 2.25 19.49 5.13
CA GLU A 266 2.72 18.11 4.87
C GLU A 266 2.87 17.33 6.16
N ASP A 267 2.54 16.04 6.11
CA ASP A 267 2.78 15.13 7.23
C ASP A 267 4.28 15.09 7.58
N PRO A 268 4.70 15.58 8.76
CA PRO A 268 6.09 15.56 9.15
C PRO A 268 6.69 14.14 9.19
N LEU A 269 5.86 13.13 9.40
CA LEU A 269 6.29 11.72 9.33
C LEU A 269 6.58 11.29 7.89
N TYR A 270 5.89 11.86 6.89
CA TYR A 270 6.26 11.63 5.49
C TYR A 270 7.65 12.16 5.19
N VAL A 271 7.93 13.41 5.58
CA VAL A 271 9.26 14.01 5.42
C VAL A 271 10.32 13.18 6.14
N ALA A 272 10.06 12.78 7.39
CA ALA A 272 10.98 11.95 8.17
C ALA A 272 11.26 10.60 7.51
N ARG A 273 10.25 9.91 6.96
CA ARG A 273 10.43 8.65 6.20
C ARG A 273 11.34 8.83 5.00
N ARG A 274 11.21 9.95 4.29
CA ARG A 274 12.06 10.26 3.13
C ARG A 274 13.51 10.53 3.55
N LEU A 275 13.72 11.24 4.66
CA LEU A 275 15.04 11.49 5.22
C LEU A 275 15.69 10.23 5.79
N LEU A 276 14.91 9.34 6.42
CA LEU A 276 15.36 8.04 6.90
C LEU A 276 15.88 7.17 5.74
N ARG A 277 15.15 7.14 4.62
CA ARG A 277 15.60 6.46 3.40
C ARG A 277 16.89 7.08 2.86
N PHE A 278 16.97 8.41 2.80
CA PHE A 278 18.16 9.14 2.35
C PHE A 278 19.41 8.77 3.18
N ALA A 279 19.25 8.64 4.51
CA ALA A 279 20.34 8.24 5.41
C ALA A 279 20.94 6.89 5.04
N SER A 280 20.15 5.93 4.57
CA SER A 280 20.64 4.61 4.13
C SER A 280 21.11 4.59 2.70
N GLU A 281 20.44 5.31 1.79
CA GLU A 281 20.66 5.25 0.34
C GLU A 281 21.84 6.12 -0.11
N ASP A 282 21.95 7.35 0.43
CA ASP A 282 22.91 8.37 -0.03
C ASP A 282 24.08 8.59 0.95
N ILE A 283 23.95 8.19 2.22
CA ILE A 283 25.04 8.25 3.20
C ILE A 283 25.53 6.82 3.48
N GLY A 284 24.62 5.91 3.80
CA GLY A 284 24.92 4.50 3.98
C GLY A 284 26.06 4.25 4.97
N LEU A 285 27.06 3.48 4.53
CA LEU A 285 28.22 3.10 5.35
C LEU A 285 29.28 4.21 5.53
N ALA A 286 29.12 5.37 4.86
CA ALA A 286 30.03 6.48 5.09
C ALA A 286 29.85 7.12 6.47
N ASP A 287 28.63 7.07 7.03
CA ASP A 287 28.34 7.50 8.38
C ASP A 287 27.12 6.73 8.96
N ASN A 288 27.39 5.72 9.77
CA ASN A 288 26.36 4.89 10.39
C ASN A 288 25.44 5.65 11.37
N ASN A 289 25.89 6.78 11.92
CA ASN A 289 25.08 7.58 12.85
C ASN A 289 23.93 8.29 12.10
N ALA A 290 24.05 8.49 10.81
CA ALA A 290 22.99 9.12 10.00
C ALA A 290 21.66 8.35 10.10
N LEU A 291 21.70 7.03 9.97
CA LEU A 291 20.52 6.17 10.10
C LEU A 291 19.95 6.18 11.52
N LEU A 292 20.82 6.12 12.54
CA LEU A 292 20.41 6.16 13.94
C LEU A 292 19.71 7.47 14.28
N LEU A 293 20.29 8.60 13.88
CA LEU A 293 19.71 9.91 14.11
C LEU A 293 18.38 10.06 13.38
N ALA A 294 18.30 9.64 12.12
CA ALA A 294 17.07 9.71 11.34
C ALA A 294 15.93 8.89 12.00
N ASN A 295 16.24 7.71 12.53
CA ASN A 295 15.25 6.91 13.25
C ASN A 295 14.81 7.58 14.56
N GLN A 296 15.74 8.15 15.34
CA GLN A 296 15.39 8.88 16.56
C GLN A 296 14.54 10.11 16.31
N VAL A 297 14.80 10.82 15.21
CA VAL A 297 13.97 11.96 14.79
C VAL A 297 12.56 11.49 14.39
N TYR A 298 12.44 10.38 13.67
CA TYR A 298 11.14 9.80 13.34
C TYR A 298 10.33 9.49 14.62
N ASP A 299 10.94 8.85 15.61
CA ASP A 299 10.30 8.53 16.88
C ASP A 299 9.95 9.79 17.70
N ALA A 300 10.81 10.81 17.68
CA ALA A 300 10.55 12.09 18.36
C ALA A 300 9.34 12.81 17.76
N ILE A 301 9.20 12.82 16.43
CA ILE A 301 8.04 13.41 15.74
C ILE A 301 6.74 12.74 16.17
N GLN A 302 6.71 11.40 16.28
CA GLN A 302 5.54 10.67 16.75
C GLN A 302 5.14 11.01 18.19
N LYS A 303 6.12 11.29 19.05
CA LYS A 303 5.88 11.57 20.47
C LYS A 303 5.44 13.03 20.73
N ILE A 304 5.96 13.95 19.97
CA ILE A 304 5.79 15.41 20.23
C ILE A 304 4.70 16.00 19.34
N GLY A 305 4.65 15.62 18.05
CA GLY A 305 3.67 16.14 17.11
C GLY A 305 3.93 17.58 16.65
N MET A 306 3.00 18.09 15.85
CA MET A 306 3.03 19.46 15.30
C MET A 306 2.63 20.50 16.37
N PRO A 307 3.18 21.72 16.32
CA PRO A 307 4.25 22.20 15.41
C PRO A 307 5.67 21.98 15.94
N GLU A 308 5.86 21.59 17.18
CA GLU A 308 7.18 21.54 17.84
C GLU A 308 8.13 20.53 17.18
N CYS A 309 7.60 19.50 16.50
CA CYS A 309 8.41 18.51 15.81
C CYS A 309 9.25 19.05 14.64
N TRP A 310 8.99 20.25 14.14
CA TRP A 310 9.71 20.85 13.01
C TRP A 310 11.20 21.01 13.26
N ILE A 311 11.59 21.35 14.50
CA ILE A 311 12.98 21.56 14.86
C ILE A 311 13.83 20.29 14.69
N PHE A 312 13.25 19.09 14.92
CA PHE A 312 13.95 17.82 14.74
C PHE A 312 14.23 17.54 13.28
N LEU A 313 13.31 17.91 12.37
CA LEU A 313 13.52 17.77 10.92
C LEU A 313 14.62 18.72 10.42
N MET A 314 14.69 19.96 10.95
CA MET A 314 15.76 20.90 10.63
C MET A 314 17.12 20.38 11.12
N GLN A 315 17.19 19.87 12.35
CA GLN A 315 18.43 19.25 12.88
C GLN A 315 18.89 18.10 11.99
N LEU A 316 17.97 17.21 11.62
CA LEU A 316 18.25 16.06 10.77
C LEU A 316 18.73 16.51 9.37
N ALA A 317 18.05 17.48 8.76
CA ALA A 317 18.42 17.98 7.44
C ALA A 317 19.84 18.56 7.42
N VAL A 318 20.19 19.37 8.41
CA VAL A 318 21.55 19.94 8.53
C VAL A 318 22.61 18.83 8.71
N TYR A 319 22.31 17.83 9.54
CA TYR A 319 23.20 16.69 9.75
C TYR A 319 23.41 15.91 8.46
N LEU A 320 22.33 15.50 7.79
CA LEU A 320 22.36 14.72 6.56
C LEU A 320 23.05 15.47 5.41
N ALA A 321 22.85 16.79 5.32
CA ALA A 321 23.54 17.61 4.32
C ALA A 321 25.07 17.62 4.53
N ARG A 322 25.54 17.68 5.79
CA ARG A 322 26.96 17.74 6.12
C ARG A 322 27.66 16.39 6.19
N ALA A 323 26.91 15.29 6.33
CA ALA A 323 27.46 13.95 6.39
C ALA A 323 28.16 13.55 5.08
N PRO A 324 29.23 12.74 5.13
CA PRO A 324 29.85 12.20 3.93
C PRO A 324 28.86 11.34 3.14
N LYS A 325 28.94 11.36 1.81
CA LYS A 325 27.99 10.68 0.91
C LYS A 325 28.59 9.39 0.35
N SER A 326 27.77 8.31 0.34
CA SER A 326 28.11 7.06 -0.32
C SER A 326 26.84 6.33 -0.76
N ASN A 327 26.72 6.08 -2.02
CA ASN A 327 25.61 5.29 -2.58
C ASN A 327 25.96 3.80 -2.75
N LEU A 328 26.97 3.33 -2.02
CA LEU A 328 27.47 1.96 -2.11
C LEU A 328 26.37 0.95 -1.82
N VAL A 329 25.60 1.16 -0.74
CA VAL A 329 24.49 0.28 -0.33
C VAL A 329 23.42 0.19 -1.42
N TYR A 330 23.09 1.30 -2.06
CA TYR A 330 22.15 1.35 -3.18
C TYR A 330 22.66 0.56 -4.40
N LYS A 331 23.95 0.68 -4.72
CA LYS A 331 24.57 -0.10 -5.81
C LYS A 331 24.56 -1.60 -5.53
N ILE A 332 24.83 -1.99 -4.27
CA ILE A 332 24.74 -3.39 -3.83
C ILE A 332 23.31 -3.92 -4.00
N ASP A 333 22.30 -3.17 -3.55
CA ASP A 333 20.89 -3.56 -3.68
C ASP A 333 20.47 -3.78 -5.14
N ILE A 334 20.85 -2.86 -6.05
CA ILE A 334 20.57 -3.03 -7.48
C ILE A 334 21.27 -4.25 -8.06
N ALA A 335 22.57 -4.41 -7.80
CA ALA A 335 23.34 -5.50 -8.38
C ALA A 335 22.87 -6.88 -7.87
N THR A 336 22.54 -6.98 -6.57
CA THR A 336 22.00 -8.22 -6.00
C THR A 336 20.62 -8.55 -6.57
N LYS A 337 19.73 -7.56 -6.73
CA LYS A 337 18.41 -7.74 -7.37
C LYS A 337 18.53 -8.23 -8.81
N GLN A 338 19.47 -7.68 -9.57
CA GLN A 338 19.72 -8.11 -10.96
C GLN A 338 20.18 -9.57 -11.02
N ASP A 339 21.11 -9.98 -10.14
CA ASP A 339 21.57 -11.36 -10.10
C ASP A 339 20.47 -12.30 -9.62
N VAL A 340 19.67 -11.94 -8.63
CA VAL A 340 18.51 -12.73 -8.19
C VAL A 340 17.47 -12.85 -9.30
N ALA A 341 17.16 -11.77 -10.01
CA ALA A 341 16.21 -11.83 -11.14
C ALA A 341 16.70 -12.74 -12.28
N LYS A 342 18.01 -12.71 -12.55
CA LYS A 342 18.62 -13.55 -13.57
C LYS A 342 18.74 -15.02 -13.16
N TYR A 343 18.98 -15.28 -11.88
CA TYR A 343 19.31 -16.60 -11.34
C TYR A 343 18.40 -16.98 -10.15
N TRP A 344 17.14 -16.67 -10.20
CA TRP A 344 16.20 -16.71 -9.08
C TRP A 344 16.09 -18.06 -8.33
N ASN A 345 16.53 -19.17 -8.92
CA ASN A 345 16.35 -20.52 -8.36
C ASN A 345 17.68 -21.31 -8.21
N LEU A 346 18.78 -20.62 -7.94
CA LEU A 346 20.04 -21.32 -7.66
C LEU A 346 20.00 -21.98 -6.27
N PRO A 347 20.43 -23.25 -6.16
CA PRO A 347 20.45 -23.94 -4.88
C PRO A 347 21.55 -23.39 -3.96
N VAL A 348 21.26 -23.33 -2.67
CA VAL A 348 22.29 -23.03 -1.66
C VAL A 348 23.36 -24.12 -1.67
N PRO A 349 24.67 -23.78 -1.66
CA PRO A 349 25.75 -24.77 -1.60
C PRO A 349 25.60 -25.75 -0.44
N MET A 350 25.86 -27.04 -0.69
CA MET A 350 25.60 -28.11 0.28
C MET A 350 26.31 -27.94 1.61
N HIS A 351 27.55 -27.46 1.60
CA HIS A 351 28.36 -27.29 2.83
C HIS A 351 27.85 -26.19 3.76
N ILE A 352 27.09 -25.19 3.26
CA ILE A 352 26.50 -24.14 4.11
C ILE A 352 25.01 -24.40 4.44
N ARG A 353 24.44 -25.55 4.01
CA ARG A 353 23.09 -25.93 4.43
C ARG A 353 23.10 -26.52 5.82
N ASN A 354 22.13 -26.14 6.67
CA ASN A 354 21.96 -26.72 7.98
C ASN A 354 21.60 -28.21 7.90
N ALA A 355 22.16 -29.04 8.77
CA ALA A 355 21.93 -30.48 8.88
C ALA A 355 21.40 -30.89 10.26
N PRO A 356 20.19 -30.47 10.69
CA PRO A 356 19.67 -30.78 12.02
C PRO A 356 19.31 -32.27 12.20
N THR A 357 19.08 -33.02 11.13
CA THR A 357 18.74 -34.44 11.19
C THR A 357 19.88 -35.33 10.68
N LYS A 358 19.90 -36.58 11.15
CA LYS A 358 20.88 -37.59 10.65
C LYS A 358 20.76 -37.77 9.14
N MET A 359 19.54 -37.87 8.63
CA MET A 359 19.28 -38.01 7.19
C MET A 359 19.90 -36.85 6.38
N MET A 360 19.81 -35.62 6.84
CA MET A 360 20.41 -34.45 6.16
C MET A 360 21.95 -34.55 6.15
N LYS A 361 22.55 -35.02 7.25
CA LYS A 361 24.00 -35.27 7.31
C LYS A 361 24.43 -36.38 6.32
N ASP A 362 23.64 -37.45 6.26
CA ASP A 362 23.91 -38.56 5.34
C ASP A 362 23.76 -38.13 3.86
N LEU A 363 22.91 -37.11 3.60
CA LEU A 363 22.77 -36.45 2.29
C LEU A 363 23.89 -35.45 1.97
N GLY A 364 24.89 -35.28 2.85
CA GLY A 364 26.03 -34.40 2.64
C GLY A 364 25.80 -32.93 3.00
N TYR A 365 24.71 -32.60 3.70
CA TYR A 365 24.51 -31.25 4.21
C TYR A 365 25.54 -30.96 5.31
N TRP A 366 26.09 -29.73 5.31
CA TRP A 366 27.15 -29.26 6.20
C TRP A 366 28.51 -29.98 6.03
N ALA A 367 28.65 -30.85 5.06
CA ALA A 367 29.90 -31.57 4.83
C ALA A 367 30.97 -30.58 4.35
N GLY A 368 32.09 -30.51 5.11
CA GLY A 368 33.21 -29.61 4.81
C GLY A 368 33.01 -28.15 5.22
N TYR A 369 31.92 -27.81 5.93
CA TYR A 369 31.75 -26.48 6.48
C TYR A 369 32.85 -26.14 7.50
N LYS A 370 33.49 -25.00 7.33
CA LYS A 370 34.50 -24.49 8.23
C LYS A 370 33.86 -23.45 9.15
N TYR A 371 33.76 -23.73 10.44
CA TYR A 371 33.19 -22.83 11.41
C TYR A 371 34.16 -21.67 11.69
N ALA A 372 33.78 -20.45 11.40
CA ALA A 372 34.68 -19.29 11.40
C ALA A 372 35.34 -19.05 12.79
N HIS A 373 34.63 -19.31 13.90
CA HIS A 373 35.17 -19.13 15.26
C HIS A 373 36.29 -20.09 15.60
N ASP A 374 36.50 -21.18 14.85
CA ASP A 374 37.61 -22.12 15.06
C ASP A 374 38.92 -21.62 14.40
N PHE A 375 38.84 -20.47 13.68
CA PHE A 375 39.96 -19.90 12.94
C PHE A 375 40.39 -18.53 13.52
N PRO A 376 41.68 -18.18 13.42
CA PRO A 376 42.16 -16.89 13.88
C PRO A 376 41.38 -15.72 13.22
N TRP A 377 40.97 -14.74 14.03
CA TRP A 377 40.22 -13.56 13.61
C TRP A 377 38.84 -13.86 12.96
N ALA A 378 38.31 -15.09 13.17
CA ALA A 378 37.09 -15.57 12.56
C ALA A 378 37.09 -15.43 11.01
N LYS A 379 38.28 -15.52 10.38
CA LYS A 379 38.46 -15.46 8.93
C LYS A 379 38.68 -16.85 8.36
N VAL A 380 37.85 -17.24 7.43
CA VAL A 380 37.88 -18.54 6.78
C VAL A 380 37.73 -18.33 5.27
N ASP A 381 38.53 -19.04 4.50
CA ASP A 381 38.40 -19.07 3.04
C ASP A 381 37.49 -20.26 2.66
N GLN A 382 36.25 -19.94 2.34
CA GLN A 382 35.26 -20.89 1.80
C GLN A 382 34.26 -20.15 0.91
N GLU A 383 33.78 -20.84 -0.10
CA GLU A 383 32.80 -20.28 -1.05
C GLU A 383 31.40 -20.26 -0.42
N HIS A 384 30.66 -19.15 -0.59
CA HIS A 384 29.31 -19.00 -0.07
C HIS A 384 28.29 -18.84 -1.20
N PHE A 385 28.74 -18.61 -2.42
CA PHE A 385 27.86 -18.48 -3.57
C PHE A 385 27.59 -19.82 -4.26
N PRO A 386 26.45 -19.95 -4.94
CA PRO A 386 26.26 -21.01 -5.94
C PRO A 386 27.33 -20.95 -7.01
N GLU A 387 27.60 -22.06 -7.67
CA GLU A 387 28.67 -22.17 -8.68
C GLU A 387 28.58 -21.08 -9.78
N GLN A 388 27.36 -20.72 -10.19
CA GLN A 388 27.11 -19.70 -11.22
C GLN A 388 27.47 -18.27 -10.79
N LEU A 389 27.58 -18.03 -9.48
CA LEU A 389 27.93 -16.74 -8.88
C LEU A 389 29.29 -16.78 -8.18
N LYS A 390 30.05 -17.86 -8.32
CA LYS A 390 31.37 -18.02 -7.69
C LYS A 390 32.29 -16.84 -8.01
N GLY A 391 32.87 -16.28 -6.94
CA GLY A 391 33.76 -15.13 -7.06
C GLY A 391 33.05 -13.80 -7.33
N ARG A 392 31.72 -13.76 -7.33
CA ARG A 392 30.95 -12.51 -7.48
C ARG A 392 31.27 -11.54 -6.35
N LYS A 393 31.49 -10.27 -6.70
CA LYS A 393 31.65 -9.16 -5.76
C LYS A 393 30.66 -8.07 -6.10
N TYR A 394 30.05 -7.47 -5.07
CA TYR A 394 29.09 -6.38 -5.23
C TYR A 394 29.70 -5.02 -4.84
N PHE A 395 30.89 -5.03 -4.23
CA PHE A 395 31.66 -3.85 -3.82
C PHE A 395 33.14 -4.18 -3.69
#